data_0d6649d47610cf11ac0257fe622be2aa
#
_entry.id   0d6649d47610cf11ac0257fe622be2aa
#
_cell.length_a   1.000
_cell.length_b   1.000
_cell.length_c   1.000
_cell.angle_alpha   90.00
_cell.angle_beta   90.00
_cell.angle_gamma   90.00
#
_symmetry.space_group_name_H-M   'P 1'
#
loop_
_entity.id
_entity.type
_entity.pdbx_description
1 polymer ?
#
loop_
_entity_poly.entity_id
_entity_poly.type
_entity_poly.pdbx_seq_one_letter_code
_entity_poly.pdbx_strand_id
1 'polypeptide(L)'
;AVALTNHSFAAACTAASLYCVLVVTKKARRSWSLFAAAGLTAGLAAAFDLPALAWTAAVVGILATFDWRQTACATLPAVLAVLIAALGSNILAHGSAWPPYAFRAAPTPSEIASKSTEGQVSENQWNPENWYDYRFTMPNGRVIESYWRSPGGIDRGEASITRYAFHATIGHHGIFSLTPVWLLVLPGLILMLQRPGHGWQILSMAIITVSITVILFYLTRQPLDRNYGGSTSGFRWVFWLAPIWITALTPAADRLAASRTGYSVLLILLGLSVLSVAAPTWNPWTHPWIYQWLNY
;
A
#
# COMPACT_ATOMS: atom_id res chain seq x y z
N ALA A 1 11.03 -3.02 14.11
CA ALA A 1 9.71 -3.22 13.52
C ALA A 1 8.78 -3.64 14.65
N VAL A 2 7.76 -2.88 14.88
CA VAL A 2 6.89 -3.07 16.02
C VAL A 2 5.68 -3.94 15.65
N ALA A 3 5.36 -4.07 14.37
CA ALA A 3 4.34 -4.99 13.86
C ALA A 3 4.72 -5.53 12.49
N LEU A 4 4.51 -6.83 12.30
CA LEU A 4 4.59 -7.48 11.00
C LEU A 4 3.21 -7.41 10.36
N THR A 5 3.09 -6.63 9.30
CA THR A 5 1.87 -6.51 8.50
C THR A 5 2.16 -6.88 7.06
N ASN A 6 1.11 -7.19 6.28
CA ASN A 6 1.23 -7.40 4.84
C ASN A 6 1.96 -6.23 4.14
N HIS A 7 1.72 -4.99 4.56
CA HIS A 7 2.39 -3.80 4.00
C HIS A 7 3.91 -3.81 4.24
N SER A 8 4.39 -4.36 5.37
CA SER A 8 5.83 -4.50 5.65
C SER A 8 6.49 -5.48 4.69
N PHE A 9 5.85 -6.62 4.43
CA PHE A 9 6.31 -7.58 3.43
C PHE A 9 6.26 -7.01 2.01
N ALA A 10 5.18 -6.31 1.67
CA ALA A 10 5.05 -5.63 0.39
C ALA A 10 6.17 -4.58 0.19
N ALA A 11 6.50 -3.79 1.22
CA ALA A 11 7.61 -2.83 1.18
C ALA A 11 8.97 -3.52 0.97
N ALA A 12 9.25 -4.62 1.68
CA ALA A 12 10.48 -5.38 1.50
C ALA A 12 10.60 -5.95 0.08
N CYS A 13 9.52 -6.50 -0.45
CA CYS A 13 9.46 -7.02 -1.82
C CYS A 13 9.59 -5.90 -2.86
N THR A 14 9.00 -4.73 -2.62
CA THR A 14 9.18 -3.53 -3.45
C THR A 14 10.64 -3.08 -3.45
N ALA A 15 11.31 -3.05 -2.30
CA ALA A 15 12.73 -2.71 -2.20
C ALA A 15 13.61 -3.70 -2.96
N ALA A 16 13.33 -5.00 -2.85
CA ALA A 16 14.08 -6.04 -3.54
C ALA A 16 13.92 -5.96 -5.07
N SER A 17 12.69 -5.76 -5.57
CA SER A 17 12.44 -5.58 -7.00
C SER A 17 13.06 -4.30 -7.53
N LEU A 18 12.98 -3.20 -6.77
CA LEU A 18 13.64 -1.93 -7.10
C LEU A 18 15.15 -2.10 -7.20
N TYR A 19 15.78 -2.83 -6.26
CA TYR A 19 17.20 -3.13 -6.33
C TYR A 19 17.56 -3.85 -7.64
N CYS A 20 16.80 -4.87 -8.02
CA CYS A 20 17.01 -5.59 -9.29
C CYS A 20 16.88 -4.63 -10.49
N VAL A 21 15.85 -3.78 -10.51
CA VAL A 21 15.67 -2.75 -11.54
C VAL A 21 16.87 -1.81 -11.60
N LEU A 22 17.35 -1.32 -10.46
CA LEU A 22 18.52 -0.43 -10.40
C LEU A 22 19.80 -1.11 -10.91
N VAL A 23 20.02 -2.39 -10.61
CA VAL A 23 21.16 -3.15 -11.11
C VAL A 23 21.09 -3.30 -12.63
N VAL A 24 19.93 -3.63 -13.18
CA VAL A 24 19.75 -3.75 -14.64
C VAL A 24 19.94 -2.41 -15.34
N THR A 25 19.31 -1.34 -14.80
CA THR A 25 19.28 -0.03 -15.47
C THR A 25 20.58 0.77 -15.32
N LYS A 26 21.31 0.60 -14.19
CA LYS A 26 22.50 1.41 -13.87
C LYS A 26 23.82 0.68 -14.09
N LYS A 27 23.87 -0.62 -13.76
CA LYS A 27 25.08 -1.42 -13.91
C LYS A 27 25.13 -2.17 -15.23
N ALA A 28 24.12 -2.04 -16.08
CA ALA A 28 23.96 -2.75 -17.35
C ALA A 28 24.10 -4.29 -17.20
N ARG A 29 23.88 -4.81 -16.00
CA ARG A 29 24.00 -6.23 -15.71
C ARG A 29 22.66 -6.91 -16.05
N ARG A 30 22.65 -7.70 -17.11
CA ARG A 30 21.46 -8.35 -17.66
C ARG A 30 21.55 -9.87 -17.48
N SER A 31 21.43 -10.34 -16.23
CA SER A 31 21.37 -11.79 -15.99
C SER A 31 19.91 -12.24 -15.88
N TRP A 32 19.62 -13.43 -16.40
CA TRP A 32 18.31 -14.06 -16.30
C TRP A 32 17.79 -14.08 -14.84
N SER A 33 18.67 -14.40 -13.88
CA SER A 33 18.33 -14.42 -12.46
C SER A 33 17.87 -13.08 -11.89
N LEU A 34 18.45 -11.95 -12.35
CA LEU A 34 18.00 -10.61 -11.93
C LEU A 34 16.62 -10.29 -12.45
N PHE A 35 16.31 -10.67 -13.71
CA PHE A 35 15.00 -10.47 -14.29
C PHE A 35 13.95 -11.35 -13.60
N ALA A 36 14.28 -12.63 -13.33
CA ALA A 36 13.40 -13.52 -12.58
C ALA A 36 13.17 -13.02 -11.14
N ALA A 37 14.21 -12.60 -10.43
CA ALA A 37 14.11 -12.06 -9.07
C ALA A 37 13.28 -10.77 -9.02
N ALA A 38 13.44 -9.88 -10.01
CA ALA A 38 12.62 -8.68 -10.11
C ALA A 38 11.13 -9.02 -10.27
N GLY A 39 10.81 -9.98 -11.15
CA GLY A 39 9.43 -10.44 -11.37
C GLY A 39 8.85 -11.13 -10.13
N LEU A 40 9.60 -12.04 -9.52
CA LEU A 40 9.20 -12.74 -8.31
C LEU A 40 8.87 -11.77 -7.17
N THR A 41 9.80 -10.85 -6.87
CA THR A 41 9.63 -9.91 -5.76
C THR A 41 8.58 -8.85 -6.05
N ALA A 42 8.45 -8.37 -7.28
CA ALA A 42 7.36 -7.46 -7.64
C ALA A 42 5.99 -8.16 -7.57
N GLY A 43 5.88 -9.41 -8.04
CA GLY A 43 4.67 -10.22 -7.91
C GLY A 43 4.30 -10.48 -6.43
N LEU A 44 5.28 -10.79 -5.57
CA LEU A 44 5.07 -10.94 -4.14
C LEU A 44 4.59 -9.64 -3.48
N ALA A 45 5.12 -8.48 -3.90
CA ALA A 45 4.61 -7.20 -3.40
C ALA A 45 3.11 -7.04 -3.69
N ALA A 46 2.66 -7.40 -4.91
CA ALA A 46 1.25 -7.37 -5.29
C ALA A 46 0.39 -8.43 -4.56
N ALA A 47 0.95 -9.61 -4.26
CA ALA A 47 0.27 -10.64 -3.49
C ALA A 47 0.04 -10.23 -2.02
N PHE A 48 0.98 -9.47 -1.43
CA PHE A 48 0.84 -8.93 -0.07
C PHE A 48 -0.02 -7.66 -0.02
N ASP A 49 0.01 -6.84 -1.07
CA ASP A 49 -0.73 -5.58 -1.15
C ASP A 49 -1.18 -5.34 -2.60
N LEU A 50 -2.45 -5.61 -2.88
CA LEU A 50 -2.96 -5.62 -4.25
C LEU A 50 -2.66 -4.32 -5.05
N PRO A 51 -2.75 -3.09 -4.50
CA PRO A 51 -2.33 -1.88 -5.20
C PRO A 51 -0.87 -1.88 -5.67
N ALA A 52 0.01 -2.70 -5.08
CA ALA A 52 1.37 -2.85 -5.57
C ALA A 52 1.47 -3.55 -6.95
N LEU A 53 0.34 -4.04 -7.49
CA LEU A 53 0.25 -4.47 -8.89
C LEU A 53 0.64 -3.34 -9.85
N ALA A 54 0.38 -2.07 -9.49
CA ALA A 54 0.84 -0.92 -10.27
C ALA A 54 2.39 -0.88 -10.36
N TRP A 55 3.08 -1.20 -9.26
CA TRP A 55 4.54 -1.32 -9.26
C TRP A 55 5.01 -2.54 -10.05
N THR A 56 4.33 -3.66 -9.94
CA THR A 56 4.65 -4.87 -10.72
C THR A 56 4.58 -4.58 -12.22
N ALA A 57 3.53 -3.89 -12.67
CA ALA A 57 3.39 -3.46 -14.07
C ALA A 57 4.53 -2.49 -14.48
N ALA A 58 4.89 -1.55 -13.60
CA ALA A 58 6.01 -0.63 -13.84
C ALA A 58 7.36 -1.38 -13.96
N VAL A 59 7.63 -2.36 -13.10
CA VAL A 59 8.84 -3.19 -13.16
C VAL A 59 8.92 -3.94 -14.49
N VAL A 60 7.83 -4.59 -14.90
CA VAL A 60 7.75 -5.27 -16.20
C VAL A 60 8.00 -4.28 -17.35
N GLY A 61 7.33 -3.12 -17.33
CA GLY A 61 7.50 -2.09 -18.34
C GLY A 61 8.94 -1.57 -18.42
N ILE A 62 9.54 -1.22 -17.29
CA ILE A 62 10.94 -0.75 -17.23
C ILE A 62 11.88 -1.82 -17.82
N LEU A 63 11.81 -3.05 -17.30
CA LEU A 63 12.70 -4.12 -17.72
C LEU A 63 12.56 -4.44 -19.21
N ALA A 64 11.35 -4.36 -19.76
CA ALA A 64 11.08 -4.59 -21.17
C ALA A 64 11.78 -3.55 -22.08
N THR A 65 11.95 -2.31 -21.61
CA THR A 65 12.71 -1.28 -22.37
C THR A 65 14.22 -1.55 -22.42
N PHE A 66 14.75 -2.38 -21.50
CA PHE A 66 16.16 -2.75 -21.46
C PHE A 66 16.45 -4.09 -22.13
N ASP A 67 15.59 -5.09 -21.92
CA ASP A 67 15.69 -6.40 -22.54
C ASP A 67 14.31 -7.10 -22.54
N TRP A 68 13.56 -6.95 -23.62
CA TRP A 68 12.23 -7.51 -23.74
C TRP A 68 12.22 -9.06 -23.72
N ARG A 69 13.27 -9.71 -24.24
CA ARG A 69 13.36 -11.18 -24.28
C ARG A 69 13.51 -11.74 -22.88
N GLN A 70 14.43 -11.21 -22.08
CA GLN A 70 14.57 -11.63 -20.69
C GLN A 70 13.35 -11.27 -19.86
N THR A 71 12.69 -10.14 -20.12
CA THR A 71 11.44 -9.78 -19.47
C THR A 71 10.35 -10.83 -19.78
N ALA A 72 10.20 -11.19 -21.05
CA ALA A 72 9.19 -12.20 -21.45
C ALA A 72 9.51 -13.60 -20.91
N CYS A 73 10.80 -14.02 -20.90
CA CYS A 73 11.17 -15.38 -20.53
C CYS A 73 11.50 -15.58 -19.04
N ALA A 74 11.77 -14.52 -18.28
CA ALA A 74 12.14 -14.63 -16.87
C ALA A 74 11.21 -13.81 -15.96
N THR A 75 10.99 -12.51 -16.25
CA THR A 75 10.19 -11.66 -15.39
C THR A 75 8.71 -12.05 -15.42
N LEU A 76 8.11 -12.16 -16.60
CA LEU A 76 6.68 -12.50 -16.72
C LEU A 76 6.35 -13.89 -16.14
N PRO A 77 7.10 -14.97 -16.40
CA PRO A 77 6.82 -16.25 -15.77
C PRO A 77 6.92 -16.21 -14.24
N ALA A 78 7.88 -15.47 -13.69
CA ALA A 78 8.01 -15.30 -12.26
C ALA A 78 6.82 -14.53 -11.64
N VAL A 79 6.37 -13.45 -12.27
CA VAL A 79 5.15 -12.71 -11.86
C VAL A 79 3.93 -13.63 -11.94
N LEU A 80 3.76 -14.34 -13.05
CA LEU A 80 2.60 -15.23 -13.26
C LEU A 80 2.57 -16.37 -12.25
N ALA A 81 3.72 -16.97 -11.92
CA ALA A 81 3.80 -18.02 -10.90
C ALA A 81 3.29 -17.52 -9.54
N VAL A 82 3.68 -16.29 -9.12
CA VAL A 82 3.18 -15.70 -7.88
C VAL A 82 1.69 -15.40 -7.95
N LEU A 83 1.21 -14.82 -9.05
CA LEU A 83 -0.21 -14.50 -9.21
C LEU A 83 -1.08 -15.76 -9.21
N ILE A 84 -0.65 -16.83 -9.91
CA ILE A 84 -1.36 -18.11 -9.89
C ILE A 84 -1.39 -18.70 -8.47
N ALA A 85 -0.28 -18.65 -7.74
CA ALA A 85 -0.23 -19.11 -6.36
C ALA A 85 -1.15 -18.29 -5.44
N ALA A 86 -1.16 -16.95 -5.58
CA ALA A 86 -2.02 -16.06 -4.79
C ALA A 86 -3.51 -16.27 -5.10
N LEU A 87 -3.89 -16.33 -6.37
CA LEU A 87 -5.27 -16.59 -6.78
C LEU A 87 -5.70 -18.01 -6.40
N GLY A 88 -4.83 -19.00 -6.58
CA GLY A 88 -5.07 -20.38 -6.17
C GLY A 88 -5.29 -20.52 -4.68
N SER A 89 -4.49 -19.85 -3.84
CA SER A 89 -4.69 -19.85 -2.39
C SER A 89 -6.00 -19.17 -1.99
N ASN A 90 -6.42 -18.09 -2.66
CA ASN A 90 -7.74 -17.49 -2.43
C ASN A 90 -8.87 -18.47 -2.78
N ILE A 91 -8.79 -19.17 -3.91
CA ILE A 91 -9.80 -20.17 -4.31
C ILE A 91 -9.86 -21.29 -3.27
N LEU A 92 -8.72 -21.80 -2.83
CA LEU A 92 -8.68 -22.88 -1.83
C LEU A 92 -9.21 -22.44 -0.45
N ALA A 93 -8.92 -21.21 -0.05
CA ALA A 93 -9.29 -20.70 1.26
C ALA A 93 -10.75 -20.14 1.30
N HIS A 94 -11.21 -19.54 0.21
CA HIS A 94 -12.43 -18.73 0.20
C HIS A 94 -13.43 -19.13 -0.90
N GLY A 95 -13.10 -20.10 -1.74
CA GLY A 95 -13.93 -20.49 -2.88
C GLY A 95 -13.95 -19.46 -4.03
N SER A 96 -13.19 -18.37 -3.92
CA SER A 96 -13.14 -17.28 -4.90
C SER A 96 -11.69 -16.86 -5.19
N ALA A 97 -11.40 -16.51 -6.43
CA ALA A 97 -10.11 -15.92 -6.81
C ALA A 97 -9.93 -14.50 -6.25
N TRP A 98 -11.02 -13.80 -6.00
CA TRP A 98 -10.97 -12.46 -5.45
C TRP A 98 -10.65 -12.47 -3.96
N PRO A 99 -9.86 -11.52 -3.47
CA PRO A 99 -9.56 -11.44 -2.04
C PRO A 99 -10.82 -11.06 -1.24
N PRO A 100 -10.98 -11.57 -0.01
CA PRO A 100 -12.20 -11.38 0.81
C PRO A 100 -12.62 -9.94 0.99
N TYR A 101 -11.68 -9.00 1.10
CA TYR A 101 -11.99 -7.58 1.29
C TYR A 101 -12.68 -6.93 0.08
N ALA A 102 -12.66 -7.56 -1.09
CA ALA A 102 -13.41 -7.08 -2.26
C ALA A 102 -14.92 -7.15 -2.04
N PHE A 103 -15.36 -8.03 -1.13
CA PHE A 103 -16.77 -8.27 -0.82
C PHE A 103 -17.23 -7.57 0.47
N ARG A 104 -16.35 -6.85 1.17
CA ARG A 104 -16.66 -6.25 2.48
C ARG A 104 -17.88 -5.34 2.47
N ALA A 105 -18.07 -4.58 1.40
CA ALA A 105 -19.20 -3.65 1.24
C ALA A 105 -20.35 -4.23 0.40
N ALA A 106 -20.26 -5.49 -0.02
CA ALA A 106 -21.36 -6.14 -0.75
C ALA A 106 -22.50 -6.44 0.23
N PRO A 107 -23.78 -6.16 -0.13
CA PRO A 107 -24.89 -6.57 0.66
C PRO A 107 -24.88 -8.10 0.81
N THR A 108 -25.09 -8.57 2.03
CA THR A 108 -25.09 -9.99 2.30
C THR A 108 -26.36 -10.64 1.73
N PRO A 109 -26.35 -11.92 1.36
CA PRO A 109 -27.59 -12.64 0.99
C PRO A 109 -28.69 -12.50 2.03
N SER A 110 -28.34 -12.39 3.32
CA SER A 110 -29.29 -12.15 4.42
C SER A 110 -29.90 -10.74 4.36
N GLU A 111 -29.15 -9.70 3.97
CA GLU A 111 -29.69 -8.35 3.77
C GLU A 111 -30.56 -8.26 2.52
N ILE A 112 -30.26 -9.04 1.49
CA ILE A 112 -31.09 -9.18 0.29
C ILE A 112 -32.37 -9.96 0.65
N ALA A 113 -32.24 -11.03 1.43
CA ALA A 113 -33.39 -11.85 1.86
C ALA A 113 -34.26 -11.15 2.91
N SER A 114 -33.70 -10.36 3.83
CA SER A 114 -34.47 -9.58 4.82
C SER A 114 -35.25 -8.42 4.21
N LYS A 115 -34.82 -7.92 3.05
CA LYS A 115 -35.61 -6.98 2.24
C LYS A 115 -36.73 -7.67 1.47
N SER A 116 -36.69 -8.99 1.34
CA SER A 116 -37.68 -9.77 0.57
C SER A 116 -38.61 -10.63 1.42
N THR A 117 -38.30 -10.89 2.70
CA THR A 117 -39.21 -11.67 3.56
C THR A 117 -38.83 -11.49 5.05
N GLU A 118 -39.75 -11.01 5.87
CA GLU A 118 -39.68 -11.12 7.32
C GLU A 118 -39.82 -12.61 7.72
N GLY A 119 -38.72 -13.32 7.87
CA GLY A 119 -38.79 -14.72 8.29
C GLY A 119 -37.43 -15.41 8.40
N GLN A 120 -37.06 -15.69 9.64
CA GLN A 120 -36.04 -16.63 10.11
C GLN A 120 -34.60 -16.39 9.68
N VAL A 121 -33.88 -15.62 10.47
CA VAL A 121 -32.41 -15.58 10.49
C VAL A 121 -31.90 -16.88 11.11
N SER A 122 -31.24 -17.72 10.32
CA SER A 122 -30.54 -18.93 10.80
C SER A 122 -29.42 -18.53 11.76
N GLU A 123 -29.36 -19.16 12.94
CA GLU A 123 -28.53 -18.74 14.08
C GLU A 123 -27.03 -18.86 13.91
N ASN A 124 -26.53 -19.56 12.90
CA ASN A 124 -25.08 -19.73 12.63
C ASN A 124 -24.79 -19.65 11.14
N GLN A 125 -24.88 -18.47 10.58
CA GLN A 125 -24.54 -18.28 9.18
C GLN A 125 -23.20 -17.55 9.06
N TRP A 126 -22.14 -18.36 8.92
CA TRP A 126 -20.93 -17.88 8.29
C TRP A 126 -21.16 -17.88 6.78
N ASN A 127 -21.03 -16.69 6.16
CA ASN A 127 -21.12 -16.58 4.71
C ASN A 127 -19.73 -16.84 4.11
N PRO A 128 -19.49 -17.99 3.47
CA PRO A 128 -18.20 -18.29 2.86
C PRO A 128 -17.83 -17.30 1.73
N GLU A 129 -18.82 -16.61 1.15
CA GLU A 129 -18.63 -15.60 0.13
C GLU A 129 -18.22 -14.23 0.69
N ASN A 130 -18.55 -13.95 1.96
CA ASN A 130 -18.18 -12.70 2.63
C ASN A 130 -17.62 -12.95 4.04
N TRP A 131 -16.31 -13.08 4.12
CA TRP A 131 -15.60 -13.30 5.38
C TRP A 131 -15.72 -12.15 6.39
N TYR A 132 -16.16 -10.99 5.94
CA TYR A 132 -16.44 -9.85 6.80
C TYR A 132 -17.83 -9.87 7.42
N ASP A 133 -18.70 -10.81 7.01
CA ASP A 133 -20.04 -10.99 7.58
C ASP A 133 -20.14 -12.32 8.32
N TYR A 134 -19.66 -12.34 9.55
CA TYR A 134 -19.73 -13.51 10.41
C TYR A 134 -20.66 -13.27 11.59
N ARG A 135 -21.32 -14.35 12.01
CA ARG A 135 -22.09 -14.43 13.26
C ARG A 135 -21.90 -15.82 13.83
N PHE A 136 -21.45 -15.91 15.08
CA PHE A 136 -21.34 -17.19 15.77
C PHE A 136 -21.65 -17.04 17.24
N THR A 137 -22.20 -18.15 17.84
CA THR A 137 -22.53 -18.22 19.25
C THR A 137 -21.41 -18.94 19.98
N MET A 138 -20.87 -18.30 21.00
CA MET A 138 -19.85 -18.87 21.87
C MET A 138 -20.49 -19.95 22.77
N PRO A 139 -19.68 -20.92 23.33
CA PRO A 139 -20.19 -21.95 24.24
C PRO A 139 -20.90 -21.38 25.47
N ASN A 140 -20.64 -20.14 25.86
CA ASN A 140 -21.31 -19.45 26.98
C ASN A 140 -22.64 -18.75 26.58
N GLY A 141 -23.13 -18.99 25.37
CA GLY A 141 -24.35 -18.37 24.83
C GLY A 141 -24.21 -16.96 24.30
N ARG A 142 -22.99 -16.34 24.38
CA ARG A 142 -22.76 -15.03 23.83
C ARG A 142 -22.67 -15.06 22.31
N VAL A 143 -23.48 -14.24 21.64
CA VAL A 143 -23.41 -14.05 20.19
C VAL A 143 -22.32 -13.03 19.85
N ILE A 144 -21.44 -13.39 18.93
CA ILE A 144 -20.45 -12.51 18.36
C ILE A 144 -20.88 -12.21 16.92
N GLU A 145 -21.09 -10.95 16.64
CA GLU A 145 -21.38 -10.46 15.29
C GLU A 145 -20.15 -9.78 14.68
N SER A 146 -20.11 -9.74 13.36
CA SER A 146 -19.03 -9.06 12.65
C SER A 146 -18.95 -7.60 13.05
N TYR A 147 -17.74 -7.18 13.42
CA TYR A 147 -17.40 -5.77 13.65
C TYR A 147 -17.75 -4.87 12.44
N TRP A 148 -17.64 -5.43 11.23
CA TRP A 148 -17.84 -4.69 9.99
C TRP A 148 -19.31 -4.38 9.67
N ARG A 149 -20.26 -4.97 10.40
CA ARG A 149 -21.68 -4.60 10.32
C ARG A 149 -21.93 -3.20 10.91
N SER A 150 -21.14 -2.83 11.93
CA SER A 150 -21.23 -1.53 12.59
C SER A 150 -19.85 -1.03 12.99
N PRO A 151 -18.98 -0.71 12.03
CA PRO A 151 -17.61 -0.28 12.32
C PRO A 151 -17.60 1.01 13.12
N GLY A 152 -16.71 1.09 14.11
CA GLY A 152 -16.54 2.26 14.97
C GLY A 152 -15.48 3.21 14.47
N GLY A 153 -15.51 4.47 14.96
CA GLY A 153 -14.44 5.45 14.75
C GLY A 153 -14.01 5.61 13.29
N ILE A 154 -12.72 5.51 13.05
CA ILE A 154 -12.09 5.72 11.74
C ILE A 154 -12.48 4.65 10.69
N ASP A 155 -12.89 3.46 11.14
CA ASP A 155 -13.29 2.37 10.24
C ASP A 155 -14.67 2.58 9.60
N ARG A 156 -15.41 3.60 10.03
CA ARG A 156 -16.61 4.10 9.32
C ARG A 156 -16.25 4.68 7.96
N GLY A 157 -14.98 5.02 7.77
CA GLY A 157 -14.47 5.66 6.58
C GLY A 157 -14.94 7.11 6.42
N GLU A 158 -14.40 7.78 5.42
CA GLU A 158 -14.73 9.17 5.14
C GLU A 158 -15.76 9.28 4.01
N ALA A 159 -16.89 9.90 4.28
CA ALA A 159 -17.94 10.12 3.29
C ALA A 159 -17.46 11.05 2.16
N SER A 160 -16.69 12.09 2.50
CA SER A 160 -16.18 13.09 1.55
C SER A 160 -14.80 12.70 1.02
N ILE A 161 -14.66 12.63 -0.29
CA ILE A 161 -13.38 12.40 -0.98
C ILE A 161 -12.37 13.51 -0.66
N THR A 162 -12.81 14.76 -0.64
CA THR A 162 -11.95 15.93 -0.36
C THR A 162 -11.44 15.91 1.07
N ARG A 163 -12.29 15.58 2.05
CA ARG A 163 -11.89 15.41 3.43
C ARG A 163 -10.89 14.26 3.59
N TYR A 164 -11.16 13.14 2.95
CA TYR A 164 -10.24 12.00 2.94
C TYR A 164 -8.90 12.36 2.32
N ALA A 165 -8.90 13.01 1.14
CA ALA A 165 -7.67 13.47 0.48
C ALA A 165 -6.85 14.42 1.36
N PHE A 166 -7.53 15.38 2.01
CA PHE A 166 -6.87 16.30 2.95
C PHE A 166 -6.21 15.54 4.09
N HIS A 167 -6.96 14.67 4.78
CA HIS A 167 -6.43 13.94 5.93
C HIS A 167 -5.38 12.90 5.56
N ALA A 168 -5.44 12.29 4.38
CA ALA A 168 -4.43 11.37 3.87
C ALA A 168 -3.14 12.06 3.42
N THR A 169 -3.17 13.34 3.07
CA THR A 169 -1.99 14.08 2.57
C THR A 169 -1.36 14.99 3.61
N ILE A 170 -2.11 15.93 4.18
CA ILE A 170 -1.62 16.98 5.09
C ILE A 170 -2.37 17.07 6.42
N GLY A 171 -3.43 16.28 6.60
CA GLY A 171 -4.21 16.23 7.84
C GLY A 171 -3.66 15.23 8.85
N HIS A 172 -4.54 14.67 9.69
CA HIS A 172 -4.13 13.87 10.85
C HIS A 172 -3.46 12.52 10.53
N HIS A 173 -3.71 11.91 9.39
CA HIS A 173 -3.02 10.70 8.90
C HIS A 173 -2.12 11.01 7.70
N GLY A 174 -1.80 12.27 7.51
CA GLY A 174 -1.20 12.77 6.28
C GLY A 174 0.23 12.26 6.03
N ILE A 175 0.49 11.91 4.78
CA ILE A 175 1.82 11.51 4.31
C ILE A 175 2.84 12.62 4.61
N PHE A 176 2.48 13.88 4.35
CA PHE A 176 3.39 15.01 4.48
C PHE A 176 3.39 15.64 5.87
N SER A 177 2.26 15.62 6.59
CA SER A 177 2.19 16.17 7.94
C SER A 177 2.90 15.31 8.98
N LEU A 178 2.76 13.98 8.87
CA LEU A 178 3.42 13.05 9.79
C LEU A 178 4.87 12.74 9.41
N THR A 179 5.17 12.79 8.11
CA THR A 179 6.51 12.46 7.61
C THR A 179 6.97 13.52 6.59
N PRO A 180 7.27 14.75 7.06
CA PRO A 180 7.56 15.88 6.18
C PRO A 180 8.80 15.69 5.30
N VAL A 181 9.67 14.74 5.58
CA VAL A 181 10.77 14.38 4.68
C VAL A 181 10.27 13.92 3.29
N TRP A 182 9.04 13.41 3.17
CA TRP A 182 8.44 13.05 1.88
C TRP A 182 8.19 14.24 0.96
N LEU A 183 8.20 15.48 1.47
CA LEU A 183 8.16 16.68 0.62
C LEU A 183 9.34 16.73 -0.36
N LEU A 184 10.45 16.07 -0.06
CA LEU A 184 11.62 15.99 -0.93
C LEU A 184 11.42 15.03 -2.12
N VAL A 185 10.38 14.21 -2.12
CA VAL A 185 10.09 13.30 -3.24
C VAL A 185 9.82 14.08 -4.53
N LEU A 186 9.01 15.14 -4.45
CA LEU A 186 8.66 15.94 -5.64
C LEU A 186 9.90 16.60 -6.31
N PRO A 187 10.72 17.41 -5.61
CA PRO A 187 11.92 17.96 -6.22
C PRO A 187 12.93 16.87 -6.60
N GLY A 188 13.00 15.77 -5.86
CA GLY A 188 13.87 14.65 -6.21
C GLY A 188 13.46 13.98 -7.53
N LEU A 189 12.17 13.77 -7.78
CA LEU A 189 11.66 13.26 -9.05
C LEU A 189 11.98 14.20 -10.22
N ILE A 190 11.83 15.52 -10.02
CA ILE A 190 12.22 16.52 -11.03
C ILE A 190 13.71 16.40 -11.36
N LEU A 191 14.56 16.31 -10.32
CA LEU A 191 16.00 16.15 -10.53
C LEU A 191 16.34 14.83 -11.24
N MET A 192 15.62 13.73 -10.95
CA MET A 192 15.79 12.46 -11.66
C MET A 192 15.41 12.58 -13.14
N LEU A 193 14.31 13.28 -13.47
CA LEU A 193 13.89 13.52 -14.85
C LEU A 193 14.93 14.36 -15.64
N GLN A 194 15.60 15.29 -14.97
CA GLN A 194 16.62 16.15 -15.56
C GLN A 194 17.98 15.46 -15.72
N ARG A 195 18.20 14.33 -15.02
CA ARG A 195 19.47 13.60 -15.15
C ARG A 195 19.62 12.97 -16.52
N PRO A 196 20.81 13.06 -17.15
CA PRO A 196 21.06 12.33 -18.38
C PRO A 196 21.01 10.82 -18.13
N GLY A 197 20.45 10.12 -19.09
CA GLY A 197 20.34 8.66 -19.07
C GLY A 197 18.92 8.16 -18.86
N HIS A 198 18.49 7.35 -19.83
CA HIS A 198 17.15 6.78 -19.93
C HIS A 198 16.67 6.10 -18.65
N GLY A 199 17.57 5.41 -17.93
CA GLY A 199 17.21 4.67 -16.72
C GLY A 199 16.75 5.55 -15.54
N TRP A 200 17.18 6.83 -15.42
CA TRP A 200 16.68 7.73 -14.38
C TRP A 200 15.31 8.31 -14.74
N GLN A 201 15.16 8.67 -16.00
CA GLN A 201 13.92 9.26 -16.50
C GLN A 201 12.77 8.26 -16.44
N ILE A 202 12.99 7.03 -16.95
CA ILE A 202 11.95 6.00 -16.92
C ILE A 202 11.59 5.57 -15.50
N LEU A 203 12.58 5.48 -14.59
CA LEU A 203 12.32 5.18 -13.19
C LEU A 203 11.51 6.31 -12.52
N SER A 204 11.86 7.57 -12.75
CA SER A 204 11.10 8.71 -12.21
C SER A 204 9.67 8.72 -12.72
N MET A 205 9.45 8.53 -14.02
CA MET A 205 8.11 8.44 -14.60
C MET A 205 7.32 7.28 -14.02
N ALA A 206 7.95 6.12 -13.83
CA ALA A 206 7.31 4.97 -13.20
C ALA A 206 6.88 5.26 -11.75
N ILE A 207 7.75 5.89 -10.93
CA ILE A 207 7.42 6.27 -9.55
C ILE A 207 6.27 7.27 -9.52
N ILE A 208 6.27 8.28 -10.39
CA ILE A 208 5.17 9.25 -10.52
C ILE A 208 3.87 8.52 -10.85
N THR A 209 3.87 7.71 -11.90
CA THR A 209 2.68 7.01 -12.37
C THR A 209 2.13 6.07 -11.29
N VAL A 210 2.99 5.27 -10.67
CA VAL A 210 2.59 4.34 -9.59
C VAL A 210 2.03 5.11 -8.41
N SER A 211 2.69 6.18 -7.96
CA SER A 211 2.22 6.97 -6.82
C SER A 211 0.85 7.61 -7.08
N ILE A 212 0.65 8.21 -8.26
CA ILE A 212 -0.63 8.79 -8.66
C ILE A 212 -1.71 7.70 -8.74
N THR A 213 -1.42 6.58 -9.41
CA THR A 213 -2.37 5.47 -9.56
C THR A 213 -2.84 4.94 -8.20
N VAL A 214 -1.91 4.74 -7.27
CA VAL A 214 -2.22 4.21 -5.93
C VAL A 214 -3.01 5.22 -5.09
N ILE A 215 -2.62 6.47 -5.12
CA ILE A 215 -3.36 7.53 -4.40
C ILE A 215 -4.78 7.66 -4.96
N LEU A 216 -4.93 7.72 -6.28
CA LEU A 216 -6.24 7.78 -6.93
C LEU A 216 -7.09 6.54 -6.62
N PHE A 217 -6.48 5.35 -6.63
CA PHE A 217 -7.17 4.11 -6.25
C PHE A 217 -7.81 4.24 -4.87
N TYR A 218 -7.07 4.69 -3.86
CA TYR A 218 -7.63 4.83 -2.50
C TYR A 218 -8.64 5.97 -2.39
N LEU A 219 -8.43 7.09 -3.09
CA LEU A 219 -9.38 8.20 -3.08
C LEU A 219 -10.74 7.86 -3.71
N THR A 220 -10.74 6.99 -4.72
CA THR A 220 -11.96 6.59 -5.45
C THR A 220 -12.69 5.38 -4.85
N ARG A 221 -12.19 4.83 -3.74
CA ARG A 221 -12.87 3.73 -3.04
C ARG A 221 -14.21 4.16 -2.46
N GLN A 222 -15.05 3.17 -2.14
CA GLN A 222 -16.32 3.41 -1.46
C GLN A 222 -16.11 4.06 -0.08
N PRO A 223 -17.10 4.79 0.46
CA PRO A 223 -16.95 5.50 1.74
C PRO A 223 -16.40 4.63 2.86
N LEU A 224 -16.90 3.42 3.02
CA LEU A 224 -16.46 2.46 4.04
C LEU A 224 -14.98 2.05 3.89
N ASP A 225 -14.46 2.07 2.67
CA ASP A 225 -13.06 1.76 2.37
C ASP A 225 -12.15 2.99 2.41
N ARG A 226 -12.69 4.19 2.56
CA ARG A 226 -11.92 5.42 2.70
C ARG A 226 -11.50 5.62 4.15
N ASN A 227 -10.76 4.69 4.70
CA ASN A 227 -10.07 4.82 5.96
C ASN A 227 -8.54 4.82 5.72
N TYR A 228 -7.74 4.99 6.76
CA TYR A 228 -6.29 5.15 6.62
C TYR A 228 -5.54 3.84 6.89
N GLY A 229 -6.28 2.74 6.97
CA GLY A 229 -5.80 1.41 7.36
C GLY A 229 -6.22 1.04 8.78
N GLY A 230 -7.34 1.62 9.29
CA GLY A 230 -7.84 1.43 10.65
C GLY A 230 -7.10 2.27 11.67
N SER A 231 -7.09 1.84 12.94
CA SER A 231 -6.30 2.47 14.00
C SER A 231 -4.82 2.28 13.71
N THR A 232 -4.18 3.30 13.14
CA THR A 232 -2.80 3.26 12.68
C THR A 232 -2.16 4.64 12.82
N SER A 233 -0.85 4.66 12.96
CA SER A 233 -0.06 5.87 13.17
C SER A 233 0.18 6.74 11.93
N GLY A 234 -0.49 6.44 10.82
CA GLY A 234 -0.39 7.20 9.58
C GLY A 234 -1.17 6.52 8.45
N PHE A 235 -1.02 6.98 7.23
CA PHE A 235 -1.68 6.39 6.07
C PHE A 235 -0.98 5.08 5.67
N ARG A 236 -1.30 4.00 6.38
CA ARG A 236 -0.63 2.70 6.31
C ARG A 236 -0.66 2.07 4.92
N TRP A 237 -1.73 2.26 4.18
CA TRP A 237 -1.93 1.62 2.87
C TRP A 237 -0.93 2.04 1.79
N VAL A 238 -0.24 3.16 1.97
CA VAL A 238 0.82 3.60 1.05
C VAL A 238 2.23 3.27 1.55
N PHE A 239 2.35 2.57 2.69
CA PHE A 239 3.63 2.28 3.31
C PHE A 239 4.60 1.52 2.39
N TRP A 240 4.09 0.63 1.55
CA TRP A 240 4.90 -0.13 0.61
C TRP A 240 5.54 0.73 -0.50
N LEU A 241 5.08 1.98 -0.71
CA LEU A 241 5.73 2.95 -1.59
C LEU A 241 7.02 3.54 -1.00
N ALA A 242 7.26 3.40 0.30
CA ALA A 242 8.41 3.99 0.97
C ALA A 242 9.76 3.71 0.28
N PRO A 243 10.10 2.49 -0.17
CA PRO A 243 11.37 2.22 -0.84
C PRO A 243 11.57 3.04 -2.13
N ILE A 244 10.52 3.19 -2.96
CA ILE A 244 10.62 3.97 -4.21
C ILE A 244 10.64 5.47 -3.91
N TRP A 245 9.97 5.95 -2.87
CA TRP A 245 10.01 7.34 -2.44
C TRP A 245 11.35 7.71 -1.81
N ILE A 246 11.98 6.82 -1.03
CA ILE A 246 13.35 7.01 -0.52
C ILE A 246 14.31 7.18 -1.70
N THR A 247 14.18 6.34 -2.73
CA THR A 247 15.01 6.48 -3.93
C THR A 247 14.76 7.81 -4.66
N ALA A 248 13.50 8.23 -4.73
CA ALA A 248 13.10 9.46 -5.38
C ALA A 248 13.58 10.72 -4.63
N LEU A 249 13.53 10.75 -3.29
CA LEU A 249 13.94 11.91 -2.50
C LEU A 249 15.47 12.11 -2.46
N THR A 250 16.26 11.05 -2.66
CA THR A 250 17.72 11.07 -2.50
C THR A 250 18.40 12.20 -3.27
N PRO A 251 18.10 12.48 -4.57
CA PRO A 251 18.76 13.58 -5.28
C PRO A 251 18.49 14.98 -4.71
N ALA A 252 17.29 15.17 -4.14
CA ALA A 252 16.95 16.42 -3.47
C ALA A 252 17.65 16.55 -2.12
N ALA A 253 17.73 15.45 -1.36
CA ALA A 253 18.46 15.39 -0.11
C ALA A 253 19.95 15.68 -0.33
N ASP A 254 20.59 15.05 -1.33
CA ASP A 254 22.00 15.30 -1.69
C ASP A 254 22.22 16.78 -2.03
N ARG A 255 21.32 17.39 -2.80
CA ARG A 255 21.42 18.80 -3.18
C ARG A 255 21.27 19.75 -1.98
N LEU A 256 20.35 19.45 -1.05
CA LEU A 256 20.19 20.21 0.19
C LEU A 256 21.41 20.06 1.08
N ALA A 257 21.94 18.85 1.22
CA ALA A 257 23.11 18.56 2.06
C ALA A 257 24.39 19.31 1.61
N ALA A 258 24.44 19.80 0.37
CA ALA A 258 25.59 20.55 -0.16
C ALA A 258 25.76 21.95 0.48
N SER A 259 24.75 22.48 1.18
CA SER A 259 24.85 23.78 1.86
C SER A 259 24.48 23.66 3.34
N ARG A 260 25.05 24.53 4.21
CA ARG A 260 24.75 24.52 5.65
C ARG A 260 23.25 24.72 5.93
N THR A 261 22.63 25.70 5.29
CA THR A 261 21.19 25.96 5.42
C THR A 261 20.36 24.78 4.92
N GLY A 262 20.66 24.23 3.73
CA GLY A 262 19.96 23.08 3.20
C GLY A 262 20.10 21.84 4.09
N TYR A 263 21.31 21.61 4.63
CA TYR A 263 21.54 20.52 5.58
C TYR A 263 20.69 20.67 6.86
N SER A 264 20.60 21.91 7.38
CA SER A 264 19.72 22.17 8.54
C SER A 264 18.25 21.92 8.24
N VAL A 265 17.76 22.34 7.04
CA VAL A 265 16.40 22.05 6.59
C VAL A 265 16.16 20.54 6.49
N LEU A 266 17.11 19.79 5.90
CA LEU A 266 17.03 18.33 5.80
C LEU A 266 16.94 17.67 7.17
N LEU A 267 17.75 18.10 8.14
CA LEU A 267 17.73 17.59 9.51
C LEU A 267 16.41 17.91 10.22
N ILE A 268 15.84 19.10 10.02
CA ILE A 268 14.55 19.47 10.59
C ILE A 268 13.45 18.58 10.02
N LEU A 269 13.37 18.43 8.70
CA LEU A 269 12.38 17.57 8.06
C LEU A 269 12.49 16.10 8.53
N LEU A 270 13.72 15.60 8.62
CA LEU A 270 13.98 14.25 9.10
C LEU A 270 13.63 14.12 10.59
N GLY A 271 14.04 15.07 11.43
CA GLY A 271 13.78 15.08 12.85
C GLY A 271 12.29 15.09 13.19
N LEU A 272 11.51 15.93 12.49
CA LEU A 272 10.04 15.95 12.64
C LEU A 272 9.41 14.63 12.20
N SER A 273 9.91 14.02 11.11
CA SER A 273 9.45 12.72 10.64
C SER A 273 9.73 11.62 11.65
N VAL A 274 10.93 11.59 12.24
CA VAL A 274 11.33 10.63 13.27
C VAL A 274 10.51 10.81 14.55
N LEU A 275 10.27 12.03 15.00
CA LEU A 275 9.43 12.31 16.17
C LEU A 275 8.00 11.80 15.98
N SER A 276 7.41 12.02 14.80
CA SER A 276 6.06 11.49 14.49
C SER A 276 5.99 9.98 14.55
N VAL A 277 7.03 9.28 14.09
CA VAL A 277 7.09 7.81 14.11
C VAL A 277 7.48 7.26 15.47
N ALA A 278 8.22 8.02 16.27
CA ALA A 278 8.63 7.61 17.62
C ALA A 278 7.44 7.52 18.58
N ALA A 279 6.44 8.40 18.45
CA ALA A 279 5.25 8.40 19.28
C ALA A 279 4.52 7.04 19.33
N PRO A 280 4.23 6.37 18.17
CA PRO A 280 3.55 5.08 18.15
C PRO A 280 4.48 3.86 18.31
N THR A 281 5.74 4.02 18.67
CA THR A 281 6.71 2.91 18.77
C THR A 281 6.27 1.85 19.78
N TRP A 282 5.60 2.27 20.87
CA TRP A 282 5.11 1.36 21.93
C TRP A 282 3.82 0.65 21.55
N ASN A 283 2.98 1.28 20.70
CA ASN A 283 1.75 0.69 20.22
C ASN A 283 1.49 1.16 18.79
N PRO A 284 1.79 0.34 17.77
CA PRO A 284 1.58 0.70 16.37
C PRO A 284 0.09 0.79 15.96
N TRP A 285 -0.79 0.25 16.80
CA TRP A 285 -2.24 0.29 16.62
C TRP A 285 -2.86 1.47 17.39
N THR A 286 -2.21 2.61 17.30
CA THR A 286 -2.69 3.87 17.86
C THR A 286 -2.85 4.92 16.75
N HIS A 287 -3.76 5.85 16.98
CA HIS A 287 -3.92 6.97 16.06
C HIS A 287 -2.69 7.90 16.10
N PRO A 288 -2.41 8.64 15.03
CA PRO A 288 -1.33 9.61 15.00
C PRO A 288 -1.50 10.67 16.11
N TRP A 289 -0.38 11.23 16.57
CA TRP A 289 -0.40 12.29 17.60
C TRP A 289 -1.25 13.49 17.18
N ILE A 290 -1.28 13.85 15.90
CA ILE A 290 -2.13 14.94 15.37
C ILE A 290 -3.62 14.60 15.54
N TYR A 291 -4.02 13.34 15.28
CA TYR A 291 -5.39 12.91 15.49
C TYR A 291 -5.80 13.01 16.96
N GLN A 292 -4.94 12.54 17.86
CA GLN A 292 -5.19 12.59 19.30
C GLN A 292 -5.23 14.04 19.82
N TRP A 293 -4.34 14.91 19.30
CA TRP A 293 -4.27 16.31 19.70
C TRP A 293 -5.50 17.11 19.26
N LEU A 294 -6.05 16.80 18.09
CA LEU A 294 -7.27 17.45 17.59
C LEU A 294 -8.55 16.88 18.20
N ASN A 295 -8.49 15.88 19.08
CA ASN A 295 -9.64 15.18 19.65
C ASN A 295 -10.65 14.67 18.60
N TYR A 296 -10.14 14.10 17.54
CA TYR A 296 -10.94 13.51 16.48
C TYR A 296 -11.55 12.18 16.90
#